data_6ac9268e202e35d8511eeb7e3dd911e5
#
_entry.id   6ac9268e202e35d8511eeb7e3dd911e5
#
_cell.length_a   1.000
_cell.length_b   1.000
_cell.length_c   1.000
_cell.angle_alpha   90.00
_cell.angle_beta   90.00
_cell.angle_gamma   90.00
#
_symmetry.space_group_name_H-M   'P 1'
#
loop_
_entity.id
_entity.type
_entity.pdbx_description
1 polymer ?
#
loop_
_entity_poly.entity_id
_entity_poly.type
_entity_poly.pdbx_seq_one_letter_code
_entity_poly.pdbx_strand_id
1 'polypeptide(L)'
;MVRNAVTLIECPRDAWQGLSRLIPTELKTRYLRALIDAGFKHIDAVSFVSPKAVPQMADSEKVLEQLDLPNDIEIIGIETQAAHATRAEAFGRRRAAVEEPCSFTT
;
A
#
# COMPACT_ATOMS: atom_id res chain seq x y z
N MET A 1 -22.95 -22.51 14.89
CA MET A 1 -22.66 -22.44 13.45
C MET A 1 -21.40 -21.63 13.22
N VAL A 2 -20.40 -22.23 12.64
CA VAL A 2 -19.17 -21.56 12.32
C VAL A 2 -19.32 -20.83 11.00
N ARG A 3 -19.08 -19.53 11.02
CA ARG A 3 -19.06 -18.74 9.80
C ARG A 3 -17.61 -18.54 9.36
N ASN A 4 -17.34 -18.95 8.15
CA ASN A 4 -16.08 -18.61 7.52
C ASN A 4 -16.21 -17.22 6.91
N ALA A 5 -15.45 -16.27 7.46
CA ALA A 5 -15.42 -14.92 6.93
C ALA A 5 -14.30 -14.79 5.90
N VAL A 6 -14.60 -14.14 4.80
CA VAL A 6 -13.61 -13.82 3.77
C VAL A 6 -13.32 -12.33 3.85
N THR A 7 -12.04 -11.99 3.92
CA THR A 7 -11.59 -10.61 3.87
C THR A 7 -11.24 -10.24 2.43
N LEU A 8 -11.87 -9.18 1.93
CA LEU A 8 -11.53 -8.65 0.62
C LEU A 8 -10.44 -7.61 0.76
N ILE A 9 -9.36 -7.80 0.04
CA ILE A 9 -8.25 -6.85 -0.01
C ILE A 9 -8.16 -6.31 -1.42
N GLU A 10 -8.40 -5.03 -1.58
CA GLU A 10 -8.17 -4.36 -2.86
C GLU A 10 -6.69 -4.04 -2.99
N CYS A 11 -6.10 -4.27 -4.15
CA CYS A 11 -4.66 -4.18 -4.35
C CYS A 11 -4.28 -3.19 -5.45
N PRO A 12 -4.57 -1.89 -5.29
CA PRO A 12 -4.17 -0.91 -6.30
C PRO A 12 -2.65 -0.80 -6.45
N ARG A 13 -1.90 -1.01 -5.39
CA ARG A 13 -0.44 -0.99 -5.45
C ARG A 13 0.11 -1.93 -6.52
N ASP A 14 -0.37 -3.16 -6.52
CA ASP A 14 0.10 -4.17 -7.46
C ASP A 14 -0.22 -3.76 -8.90
N ALA A 15 -1.42 -3.27 -9.12
CA ALA A 15 -1.83 -2.80 -10.44
C ALA A 15 -0.97 -1.61 -10.91
N TRP A 16 -0.71 -0.66 -10.02
CA TRP A 16 0.09 0.52 -10.36
C TRP A 16 1.52 0.18 -10.69
N GLN A 17 2.11 -0.79 -10.00
CA GLN A 17 3.49 -1.20 -10.25
C GLN A 17 3.69 -1.75 -11.66
N GLY A 18 2.63 -2.28 -12.26
CA GLY A 18 2.67 -2.78 -13.63
C GLY A 18 2.60 -1.69 -14.69
N LEU A 19 2.35 -0.44 -14.31
CA LEU A 19 2.23 0.65 -15.27
C LEU A 19 3.57 1.28 -15.56
N SER A 20 3.83 1.59 -16.83
CA SER A 20 5.07 2.23 -17.23
C SER A 20 5.09 3.73 -16.94
N ARG A 21 3.91 4.34 -16.81
CA ARG A 21 3.77 5.77 -16.52
C ARG A 21 3.61 5.99 -15.03
N LEU A 22 4.34 6.95 -14.48
CA LEU A 22 4.19 7.30 -13.06
C LEU A 22 2.86 8.00 -12.83
N ILE A 23 2.16 7.54 -11.80
CA ILE A 23 0.88 8.12 -11.40
C ILE A 23 1.15 9.21 -10.36
N PRO A 24 0.60 10.41 -10.55
CA PRO A 24 0.76 11.48 -9.55
C PRO A 24 0.19 11.08 -8.19
N THR A 25 0.82 11.59 -7.14
CA THR A 25 0.41 11.32 -5.75
C THR A 25 -1.07 11.66 -5.52
N GLU A 26 -1.51 12.80 -6.03
CA GLU A 26 -2.89 13.26 -5.87
C GLU A 26 -3.89 12.29 -6.49
N LEU A 27 -3.54 11.72 -7.63
CA LEU A 27 -4.42 10.77 -8.31
C LEU A 27 -4.51 9.46 -7.54
N LYS A 28 -3.39 8.98 -6.99
CA LYS A 28 -3.38 7.81 -6.12
C LYS A 28 -4.27 8.04 -4.90
N THR A 29 -4.12 9.19 -4.26
CA THR A 29 -4.89 9.55 -3.08
C THR A 29 -6.39 9.59 -3.39
N ARG A 30 -6.76 10.19 -4.52
CA ARG A 30 -8.17 10.23 -4.95
C ARG A 30 -8.72 8.85 -5.20
N TYR A 31 -7.94 7.98 -5.83
CA TYR A 31 -8.36 6.60 -6.09
C TYR A 31 -8.59 5.84 -4.78
N LEU A 32 -7.67 5.99 -3.84
CA LEU A 32 -7.78 5.32 -2.54
C LEU A 32 -8.99 5.84 -1.76
N ARG A 33 -9.27 7.13 -1.80
CA ARG A 33 -10.49 7.67 -1.19
C ARG A 33 -11.74 7.08 -1.81
N ALA A 34 -11.75 6.92 -3.12
CA ALA A 34 -12.89 6.32 -3.80
C ALA A 34 -13.12 4.88 -3.36
N LEU A 35 -12.06 4.12 -3.14
CA LEU A 35 -12.15 2.76 -2.61
C LEU A 35 -12.70 2.75 -1.19
N ILE A 36 -12.24 3.64 -0.34
CA ILE A 36 -12.74 3.77 1.03
C ILE A 36 -14.22 4.13 1.03
N ASP A 37 -14.61 5.08 0.20
CA ASP A 37 -16.00 5.49 0.06
C ASP A 37 -16.90 4.37 -0.48
N ALA A 38 -16.32 3.49 -1.30
CA ALA A 38 -17.04 2.32 -1.83
C ALA A 38 -17.21 1.20 -0.80
N GLY A 39 -16.54 1.30 0.35
CA GLY A 39 -16.70 0.35 1.44
C GLY A 39 -15.57 -0.62 1.64
N PHE A 40 -14.48 -0.51 0.91
CA PHE A 40 -13.31 -1.36 1.15
C PHE A 40 -12.63 -0.99 2.46
N LYS A 41 -12.36 -2.00 3.29
CA LYS A 41 -11.76 -1.81 4.61
C LYS A 41 -10.29 -2.22 4.65
N HIS A 42 -9.84 -2.98 3.67
CA HIS A 42 -8.47 -3.49 3.60
C HIS A 42 -7.92 -3.18 2.22
N ILE A 43 -6.87 -2.37 2.17
CA ILE A 43 -6.33 -1.87 0.91
C ILE A 43 -4.81 -2.01 0.92
N ASP A 44 -4.28 -2.77 -0.02
CA ASP A 44 -2.84 -2.85 -0.28
C ASP A 44 -2.47 -1.67 -1.18
N ALA A 45 -2.02 -0.58 -0.55
CA ALA A 45 -1.97 0.73 -1.20
C ALA A 45 -0.56 1.25 -1.45
N VAL A 46 0.44 0.78 -0.71
CA VAL A 46 1.77 1.40 -0.71
C VAL A 46 2.88 0.37 -0.66
N SER A 47 4.08 0.81 -1.00
CA SER A 47 5.28 -0.02 -0.88
C SER A 47 6.46 0.84 -0.44
N PHE A 48 7.18 0.35 0.54
CA PHE A 48 8.39 0.98 1.06
C PHE A 48 9.67 0.34 0.54
N VAL A 49 9.55 -0.40 -0.53
CA VAL A 49 10.70 -0.92 -1.27
C VAL A 49 11.49 0.25 -1.85
N SER A 50 12.78 0.05 -2.08
CA SER A 50 13.65 1.11 -2.60
C SER A 50 13.02 1.85 -3.79
N PRO A 51 12.97 3.19 -3.74
CA PRO A 51 12.47 3.97 -4.88
C PRO A 51 13.22 3.74 -6.18
N LYS A 52 14.47 3.32 -6.10
CA LYS A 52 15.25 2.96 -7.30
C LYS A 52 14.72 1.68 -7.94
N ALA A 53 14.27 0.73 -7.11
CA ALA A 53 13.72 -0.53 -7.61
C ALA A 53 12.28 -0.36 -8.10
N VAL A 54 11.50 0.45 -7.39
CA VAL A 54 10.08 0.67 -7.70
C VAL A 54 9.76 2.16 -7.67
N PRO A 55 10.12 2.91 -8.72
CA PRO A 55 9.87 4.36 -8.75
C PRO A 55 8.39 4.73 -8.59
N GLN A 56 7.48 3.89 -9.05
CA GLN A 56 6.05 4.12 -8.94
C GLN A 56 5.60 4.28 -7.48
N MET A 57 6.31 3.67 -6.54
CA MET A 57 5.96 3.67 -5.13
C MET A 57 6.83 4.62 -4.30
N ALA A 58 7.63 5.45 -4.94
CA ALA A 58 8.53 6.37 -4.24
C ALA A 58 7.80 7.38 -3.37
N ASP A 59 6.53 7.68 -3.69
CA ASP A 59 5.70 8.65 -2.99
C ASP A 59 4.77 8.03 -1.93
N SER A 60 5.05 6.81 -1.50
CA SER A 60 4.17 6.10 -0.56
C SER A 60 3.89 6.88 0.72
N GLU A 61 4.90 7.52 1.30
CA GLU A 61 4.72 8.32 2.51
C GLU A 61 3.79 9.51 2.26
N LYS A 62 3.94 10.17 1.11
CA LYS A 62 3.11 11.31 0.74
C LYS A 62 1.66 10.91 0.52
N VAL A 63 1.44 9.76 -0.09
CA VAL A 63 0.09 9.21 -0.27
C VAL A 63 -0.57 9.01 1.08
N LEU A 64 0.14 8.41 2.03
CA LEU A 64 -0.39 8.18 3.37
C LEU A 64 -0.69 9.49 4.11
N GLU A 65 0.18 10.48 3.97
CA GLU A 65 -0.03 11.80 4.60
C GLU A 65 -1.27 12.50 4.07
N GLN A 66 -1.56 12.34 2.79
CA GLN A 66 -2.72 12.96 2.17
C GLN A 66 -4.03 12.23 2.43
N LEU A 67 -3.94 10.97 2.85
CA LEU A 67 -5.11 10.20 3.20
C LEU A 67 -5.51 10.47 4.64
N ASP A 68 -6.70 11.01 4.82
CA ASP A 68 -7.31 11.14 6.14
C ASP A 68 -8.10 9.85 6.37
N LEU A 69 -7.48 8.91 7.07
CA LEU A 69 -8.01 7.56 7.18
C LEU A 69 -8.92 7.41 8.39
N PRO A 70 -10.15 6.91 8.20
CA PRO A 70 -10.96 6.45 9.32
C PRO A 70 -10.26 5.32 10.09
N ASN A 71 -10.60 5.16 11.37
CA ASN A 71 -9.96 4.18 12.24
C ASN A 71 -10.24 2.74 11.84
N ASP A 72 -11.28 2.48 11.09
CA ASP A 72 -11.68 1.15 10.68
C ASP A 72 -11.08 0.71 9.34
N ILE A 73 -10.23 1.52 8.74
CA ILE A 73 -9.56 1.20 7.48
C ILE A 73 -8.15 0.69 7.76
N GLU A 74 -7.85 -0.47 7.22
CA GLU A 74 -6.52 -1.04 7.27
C GLU A 74 -5.79 -0.79 5.95
N ILE A 75 -4.69 -0.09 6.02
CA ILE A 75 -3.80 0.08 4.87
C ILE A 75 -2.64 -0.91 5.02
N ILE A 76 -2.38 -1.64 3.96
CA ILE A 76 -1.30 -2.61 3.90
C ILE A 76 -0.17 -1.99 3.09
N GLY A 77 1.02 -2.03 3.65
CA GLY A 77 2.23 -1.60 2.95
C GLY A 77 3.21 -2.75 2.83
N ILE A 78 3.84 -2.85 1.67
CA ILE A 78 4.89 -3.83 1.43
C ILE A 78 6.22 -3.21 1.83
N GLU A 79 7.04 -3.97 2.53
CA GLU A 79 8.37 -3.50 2.93
C GLU A 79 9.39 -4.62 2.81
N THR A 80 10.64 -4.25 2.66
CA THR A 80 11.77 -5.17 2.79
C THR A 80 12.40 -4.98 4.16
N GLN A 81 13.22 -5.92 4.60
CA GLN A 81 13.95 -5.75 5.86
C GLN A 81 14.81 -4.49 5.86
N ALA A 82 15.39 -4.13 4.72
CA ALA A 82 16.20 -2.92 4.60
C ALA A 82 15.37 -1.65 4.75
N ALA A 83 14.13 -1.65 4.27
CA ALA A 83 13.26 -0.49 4.35
C ALA A 83 12.57 -0.35 5.71
N HIS A 84 12.48 -1.44 6.45
CA HIS A 84 11.74 -1.48 7.71
C HIS A 84 12.20 -0.43 8.71
N ALA A 85 13.50 -0.22 8.83
CA ALA A 85 14.06 0.67 9.84
C ALA A 85 13.88 2.15 9.53
N THR A 86 13.59 2.52 8.30
CA THR A 86 13.59 3.92 7.90
C THR A 86 12.25 4.43 7.41
N ARG A 87 11.62 3.72 6.49
CA ARG A 87 10.39 4.20 5.85
C ARG A 87 9.14 3.64 6.53
N ALA A 88 9.19 2.38 6.90
CA ALA A 88 8.03 1.72 7.49
C ALA A 88 7.71 2.25 8.89
N GLU A 89 8.67 2.82 9.61
CA GLU A 89 8.40 3.47 10.89
C GLU A 89 7.36 4.57 10.77
N ALA A 90 7.40 5.31 9.68
CA ALA A 90 6.43 6.38 9.42
C ALA A 90 5.04 5.83 9.13
N PHE A 91 4.93 4.55 8.81
CA PHE A 91 3.67 3.88 8.54
C PHE A 91 2.82 3.74 9.81
N GLY A 92 3.47 3.73 10.96
CA GLY A 92 2.79 3.72 12.24
C GLY A 92 2.09 2.41 12.56
N ARG A 93 0.86 2.50 13.04
CA ARG A 93 0.10 1.35 13.54
C ARG A 93 -0.60 0.55 12.45
N ARG A 94 -0.38 0.86 11.22
CA ARG A 94 -1.01 0.19 10.11
C ARG A 94 -0.32 -1.16 9.87
N ARG A 95 -0.99 -2.02 9.15
CA ARG A 95 -0.43 -3.32 8.85
C ARG A 95 0.64 -3.22 7.79
N ALA A 96 1.83 -3.73 8.09
CA ALA A 96 2.92 -3.85 7.12
C ALA A 96 3.14 -5.33 6.82
N ALA A 97 3.26 -5.65 5.54
CA ALA A 97 3.62 -6.98 5.09
C ALA A 97 5.07 -6.94 4.63
N VAL A 98 5.92 -7.75 5.25
CA VAL A 98 7.30 -7.88 4.83
C VAL A 98 7.34 -8.76 3.60
N GLU A 99 7.80 -8.20 2.51
CA GLU A 99 8.13 -8.99 1.35
C GLU A 99 9.49 -9.62 1.57
N GLU A 100 9.51 -10.93 1.63
CA GLU A 100 10.77 -11.62 1.61
C GLU A 100 11.50 -11.28 0.32
N PRO A 101 12.86 -11.28 0.34
CA PRO A 101 13.64 -11.01 -0.86
C PRO A 101 13.11 -11.91 -1.94
N CYS A 102 12.30 -11.31 -2.74
CA CYS A 102 11.48 -12.05 -3.60
C CYS A 102 12.31 -12.68 -4.65
N SER A 103 12.24 -13.91 -4.64
CA SER A 103 12.65 -14.69 -5.76
C SER A 103 11.77 -14.47 -6.98
N PHE A 104 11.12 -13.36 -7.13
CA PHE A 104 10.54 -13.05 -8.42
C PHE A 104 11.64 -12.60 -9.34
N THR A 105 12.29 -13.56 -9.81
CA THR A 105 12.99 -13.40 -11.03
C THR A 105 11.96 -13.44 -12.14
N THR A 106 11.54 -12.38 -12.51
CA THR A 106 11.00 -12.28 -13.86
C THR A 106 11.95 -11.48 -14.66
#